data_df0e05b86516381131f012aea2408177
#
_entry.id   df0e05b86516381131f012aea2408177
#
_cell.length_a   1.000
_cell.length_b   1.000
_cell.length_c   1.000
_cell.angle_alpha   90.00
_cell.angle_beta   90.00
_cell.angle_gamma   90.00
#
_symmetry.space_group_name_H-M   'P 1'
#
loop_
_entity.id
_entity.type
_entity.pdbx_description
1 polymer ?
#
loop_
_entity_poly.entity_id
_entity_poly.type
_entity_poly.pdbx_seq_one_letter_code
_entity_poly.pdbx_strand_id
1 'polypeptide(L)'
;MPPNCHIPALGCPIDRSHPEIEMQVTMPNLKPEGNSMPDLPVLDLPLIEGTPASLAGYGEVVSDPKRQKIEIVRWPAQGWRPVDANSGDEGGTTEGIFACQWVGDVLKAQNHAVGGDYVLGWSCLPSQASEGNSTLGRHRALMWRANYHPDGGQMFFPLEPAPFVVPLALPGDDVTPQDFKAFWFDGSKGLYLHPNVWHDGVFPATDTGRYFGRQGRVHARVSANFPNEFGCYLGAPLPRESAF
;
A
#
# COMPACT_ATOMS: atom_id res chain seq x y z
N MET A 1 14.49 69.88 -15.16
CA MET A 1 15.36 68.80 -14.67
C MET A 1 15.11 68.63 -13.16
N PRO A 2 14.49 67.58 -12.69
CA PRO A 2 14.44 67.29 -11.27
C PRO A 2 15.55 66.30 -10.90
N PRO A 3 16.02 66.25 -9.64
CA PRO A 3 17.21 65.55 -9.21
C PRO A 3 16.97 64.06 -8.96
N ASN A 4 18.03 63.25 -9.24
CA ASN A 4 18.12 61.86 -8.99
C ASN A 4 18.03 61.52 -7.50
N CYS A 5 17.12 60.67 -7.10
CA CYS A 5 17.12 60.01 -5.81
C CYS A 5 17.78 58.64 -5.94
N HIS A 6 18.96 58.50 -5.38
CA HIS A 6 19.63 57.19 -5.15
C HIS A 6 18.99 56.53 -3.93
N ILE A 7 18.45 55.34 -4.09
CA ILE A 7 18.06 54.45 -3.00
C ILE A 7 19.17 53.40 -2.87
N PRO A 8 19.81 53.23 -1.72
CA PRO A 8 20.77 52.16 -1.51
C PRO A 8 20.00 50.83 -1.27
N ALA A 9 20.44 49.80 -1.97
CA ALA A 9 19.98 48.43 -1.79
C ALA A 9 20.46 47.90 -0.43
N LEU A 10 19.58 47.74 0.51
CA LEU A 10 19.76 46.97 1.74
C LEU A 10 19.68 45.48 1.40
N GLY A 11 20.83 44.82 1.26
CA GLY A 11 20.93 43.38 1.25
C GLY A 11 20.64 42.82 2.63
N CYS A 12 19.48 42.15 2.77
CA CYS A 12 19.17 41.35 3.93
C CYS A 12 19.88 39.99 3.74
N PRO A 13 20.75 39.54 4.65
CA PRO A 13 21.28 38.18 4.59
C PRO A 13 20.13 37.20 4.98
N ILE A 14 19.82 36.32 4.04
CA ILE A 14 18.92 35.20 4.32
C ILE A 14 19.70 34.22 5.19
N ASP A 15 19.38 34.20 6.46
CA ASP A 15 19.83 33.19 7.41
C ASP A 15 19.20 31.83 7.02
N ARG A 16 20.01 30.92 6.46
CA ARG A 16 19.65 29.57 6.08
C ARG A 16 19.94 28.55 7.18
N SER A 17 19.73 28.92 8.43
CA SER A 17 19.83 28.00 9.56
C SER A 17 18.44 27.59 10.07
N HIS A 18 17.59 27.01 9.23
CA HIS A 18 16.54 26.16 9.71
C HIS A 18 17.06 24.73 9.73
N PRO A 19 17.11 24.05 10.88
CA PRO A 19 17.33 22.62 10.90
C PRO A 19 16.18 21.97 10.13
N GLU A 20 16.52 21.19 9.09
CA GLU A 20 15.61 20.23 8.50
C GLU A 20 15.14 19.32 9.65
N ILE A 21 13.95 19.59 10.17
CA ILE A 21 13.26 18.65 11.04
C ILE A 21 12.86 17.51 10.11
N GLU A 22 13.71 16.49 10.01
CA GLU A 22 13.30 15.17 9.58
C GLU A 22 12.20 14.70 10.52
N MET A 23 10.96 15.05 10.19
CA MET A 23 9.80 14.42 10.79
C MET A 23 9.76 12.98 10.26
N GLN A 24 10.51 12.10 10.94
CA GLN A 24 10.27 10.67 10.82
C GLN A 24 8.83 10.43 11.28
N VAL A 25 7.92 10.38 10.33
CA VAL A 25 6.57 9.87 10.55
C VAL A 25 6.73 8.38 10.82
N THR A 26 7.00 8.06 12.07
CA THR A 26 7.00 6.68 12.55
C THR A 26 5.55 6.23 12.51
N MET A 27 5.14 5.61 11.40
CA MET A 27 3.89 4.87 11.37
C MET A 27 3.92 3.90 12.55
N PRO A 28 2.85 3.83 13.36
CA PRO A 28 2.83 2.85 14.43
C PRO A 28 3.07 1.49 13.81
N ASN A 29 4.17 0.86 14.19
CA ASN A 29 4.54 -0.49 13.80
C ASN A 29 3.43 -1.39 14.34
N LEU A 30 2.39 -1.66 13.54
CA LEU A 30 1.40 -2.69 13.83
C LEU A 30 2.04 -4.06 13.61
N LYS A 31 3.18 -4.27 14.29
CA LYS A 31 3.59 -5.64 14.61
C LYS A 31 2.55 -6.15 15.59
N PRO A 32 2.06 -7.37 15.42
CA PRO A 32 1.38 -8.06 16.49
C PRO A 32 2.36 -8.08 17.67
N GLU A 33 2.14 -7.20 18.66
CA GLU A 33 3.02 -7.14 19.81
C GLU A 33 2.89 -8.47 20.57
N GLY A 34 3.97 -9.26 20.52
CA GLY A 34 4.29 -10.25 21.56
C GLY A 34 3.40 -11.49 21.75
N ASN A 35 2.26 -11.58 21.09
CA ASN A 35 1.40 -12.78 21.11
C ASN A 35 1.39 -13.43 19.73
N SER A 36 1.64 -14.73 19.69
CA SER A 36 1.43 -15.54 18.49
C SER A 36 0.01 -15.27 17.96
N MET A 37 -0.07 -14.84 16.69
CA MET A 37 -1.37 -14.70 16.00
C MET A 37 -2.14 -16.01 16.11
N PRO A 38 -3.43 -15.99 16.47
CA PRO A 38 -4.20 -17.20 16.66
C PRO A 38 -4.36 -17.99 15.35
N ASP A 39 -4.50 -19.29 15.44
CA ASP A 39 -4.91 -20.13 14.34
C ASP A 39 -6.39 -19.88 14.05
N LEU A 40 -6.65 -19.27 12.91
CA LEU A 40 -8.00 -18.92 12.47
C LEU A 40 -8.28 -19.51 11.10
N PRO A 41 -9.55 -19.69 10.75
CA PRO A 41 -9.96 -20.07 9.41
C PRO A 41 -9.38 -19.15 8.35
N VAL A 42 -9.09 -19.68 7.17
CA VAL A 42 -8.65 -18.93 6.00
C VAL A 42 -9.79 -18.91 5.00
N LEU A 43 -10.20 -17.69 4.59
CA LEU A 43 -11.10 -17.50 3.46
C LEU A 43 -10.25 -17.32 2.20
N ASP A 44 -10.26 -18.29 1.30
CA ASP A 44 -9.55 -18.17 0.03
C ASP A 44 -10.29 -17.21 -0.90
N LEU A 45 -9.56 -16.25 -1.45
CA LEU A 45 -10.10 -15.21 -2.32
C LEU A 45 -10.24 -15.72 -3.77
N PRO A 46 -11.30 -15.33 -4.49
CA PRO A 46 -11.37 -15.58 -5.92
C PRO A 46 -10.25 -14.84 -6.64
N LEU A 47 -9.55 -15.55 -7.53
CA LEU A 47 -8.50 -14.98 -8.39
C LEU A 47 -9.12 -14.43 -9.66
N ILE A 48 -8.76 -13.20 -10.03
CA ILE A 48 -9.25 -12.49 -11.21
C ILE A 48 -8.06 -11.90 -11.95
N GLU A 49 -8.05 -11.97 -13.28
CA GLU A 49 -7.05 -11.26 -14.07
C GLU A 49 -7.24 -9.74 -13.95
N GLY A 50 -6.15 -9.00 -13.69
CA GLY A 50 -6.13 -7.54 -13.58
C GLY A 50 -6.19 -6.86 -14.95
N THR A 51 -7.39 -6.66 -15.47
CA THR A 51 -7.68 -6.00 -16.76
C THR A 51 -8.41 -4.68 -16.54
N PRO A 52 -8.46 -3.76 -17.53
CA PRO A 52 -9.27 -2.55 -17.43
C PRO A 52 -10.75 -2.83 -17.11
N ALA A 53 -11.29 -3.94 -17.60
CA ALA A 53 -12.67 -4.32 -17.35
C ALA A 53 -12.88 -4.84 -15.93
N SER A 54 -12.00 -5.70 -15.41
CA SER A 54 -12.11 -6.28 -14.08
C SER A 54 -11.81 -5.27 -12.97
N LEU A 55 -11.02 -4.23 -13.27
CA LEU A 55 -10.67 -3.15 -12.35
C LEU A 55 -11.69 -2.01 -12.31
N ALA A 56 -12.79 -2.09 -13.05
CA ALA A 56 -13.82 -1.05 -13.02
C ALA A 56 -14.32 -0.80 -11.59
N GLY A 57 -14.20 0.43 -11.10
CA GLY A 57 -14.52 0.85 -9.73
C GLY A 57 -13.39 0.65 -8.70
N TYR A 58 -12.38 -0.13 -9.01
CA TYR A 58 -11.21 -0.30 -8.15
C TYR A 58 -10.06 0.65 -8.51
N GLY A 59 -9.82 0.82 -9.82
CA GLY A 59 -8.68 1.59 -10.30
C GLY A 59 -8.41 1.39 -11.77
N GLU A 60 -7.16 1.58 -12.17
CA GLU A 60 -6.72 1.56 -13.56
C GLU A 60 -5.45 0.73 -13.75
N VAL A 61 -5.33 0.08 -14.91
CA VAL A 61 -4.06 -0.52 -15.34
C VAL A 61 -3.10 0.58 -15.80
N VAL A 62 -1.93 0.64 -15.21
CA VAL A 62 -0.92 1.66 -15.50
C VAL A 62 0.11 1.12 -16.49
N SER A 63 0.20 1.75 -17.67
CA SER A 63 1.23 1.45 -18.68
C SER A 63 2.43 2.39 -18.61
N ASP A 64 2.25 3.62 -18.13
CA ASP A 64 3.30 4.61 -17.96
C ASP A 64 3.15 5.32 -16.60
N PRO A 65 4.00 4.98 -15.62
CA PRO A 65 3.88 5.52 -14.27
C PRO A 65 4.15 7.03 -14.19
N LYS A 66 4.87 7.60 -15.17
CA LYS A 66 5.16 9.05 -15.20
C LYS A 66 3.93 9.85 -15.59
N ARG A 67 3.02 9.27 -16.36
CA ARG A 67 1.79 9.92 -16.83
C ARG A 67 0.60 9.70 -15.90
N GLN A 68 0.69 8.72 -14.99
CA GLN A 68 -0.40 8.44 -14.06
C GLN A 68 -0.59 9.60 -13.09
N LYS A 69 -1.78 10.16 -13.08
CA LYS A 69 -2.18 11.15 -12.09
C LYS A 69 -2.60 10.46 -10.81
N ILE A 70 -2.19 11.03 -9.68
CA ILE A 70 -2.65 10.60 -8.36
C ILE A 70 -3.75 11.56 -7.94
N GLU A 71 -4.93 11.03 -7.65
CA GLU A 71 -6.03 11.81 -7.10
C GLU A 71 -5.71 12.21 -5.65
N ILE A 72 -5.93 13.46 -5.31
CA ILE A 72 -5.86 13.98 -3.94
C ILE A 72 -7.21 14.59 -3.60
N VAL A 73 -7.79 14.09 -2.52
CA VAL A 73 -9.07 14.56 -1.98
C VAL A 73 -8.80 15.27 -0.66
N ARG A 74 -9.06 16.56 -0.60
CA ARG A 74 -8.62 17.41 0.51
C ARG A 74 -9.41 17.22 1.79
N TRP A 75 -10.69 17.03 1.69
CA TRP A 75 -11.59 16.82 2.82
C TRP A 75 -12.46 15.62 2.50
N PRO A 76 -11.90 14.41 2.64
CA PRO A 76 -12.61 13.21 2.23
C PRO A 76 -13.86 13.00 3.08
N ALA A 77 -14.93 12.56 2.44
CA ALA A 77 -16.07 12.04 3.15
C ALA A 77 -15.64 10.79 3.91
N GLN A 78 -15.88 10.76 5.22
CA GLN A 78 -15.57 9.61 6.06
C GLN A 78 -16.85 8.80 6.29
N GLY A 79 -16.71 7.50 6.31
CA GLY A 79 -17.73 6.60 6.79
C GLY A 79 -17.77 6.56 8.32
N TRP A 80 -18.24 5.47 8.88
CA TRP A 80 -18.27 5.29 10.33
C TRP A 80 -16.94 4.83 10.92
N ARG A 81 -16.03 4.25 10.11
CA ARG A 81 -14.71 3.82 10.57
C ARG A 81 -13.81 5.04 10.81
N PRO A 82 -13.13 5.11 11.96
CA PRO A 82 -12.23 6.22 12.22
C PRO A 82 -10.99 6.17 11.33
N VAL A 83 -10.45 7.34 11.01
CA VAL A 83 -9.11 7.45 10.43
C VAL A 83 -8.09 7.05 11.48
N ASP A 84 -7.11 6.26 11.07
CA ASP A 84 -6.01 5.81 11.94
C ASP A 84 -5.24 7.02 12.51
N ALA A 85 -4.86 6.93 13.78
CA ALA A 85 -4.08 7.97 14.42
C ALA A 85 -2.76 8.25 13.67
N ASN A 86 -2.38 9.51 13.61
CA ASN A 86 -1.18 9.99 12.92
C ASN A 86 -1.17 9.72 11.42
N SER A 87 -2.32 9.59 10.80
CA SER A 87 -2.49 9.64 9.36
C SER A 87 -3.45 10.78 8.99
N GLY A 88 -3.28 11.39 7.81
CA GLY A 88 -4.16 12.47 7.40
C GLY A 88 -3.66 13.26 6.20
N ASP A 89 -4.55 14.10 5.68
CA ASP A 89 -4.33 14.89 4.47
C ASP A 89 -3.38 16.07 4.71
N GLU A 90 -2.17 15.99 4.19
CA GLU A 90 -1.26 17.14 4.05
C GLU A 90 -1.24 17.72 2.64
N GLY A 91 -1.98 17.13 1.72
CA GLY A 91 -1.99 17.49 0.30
C GLY A 91 -0.70 17.13 -0.42
N GLY A 92 -0.74 17.18 -1.76
CA GLY A 92 0.39 16.81 -2.60
C GLY A 92 0.66 15.31 -2.68
N THR A 93 1.73 14.94 -3.39
CA THR A 93 2.13 13.55 -3.61
C THR A 93 3.55 13.28 -3.16
N THR A 94 3.84 12.03 -2.82
CA THR A 94 5.17 11.50 -2.59
C THR A 94 5.40 10.26 -3.44
N GLU A 95 6.65 9.89 -3.65
CA GLU A 95 7.03 8.73 -4.44
C GLU A 95 8.24 8.02 -3.83
N GLY A 96 8.36 6.73 -4.09
CA GLY A 96 9.47 5.91 -3.62
C GLY A 96 9.31 4.47 -4.08
N ILE A 97 10.21 3.61 -3.62
CA ILE A 97 10.15 2.18 -3.90
C ILE A 97 9.33 1.49 -2.81
N PHE A 98 8.34 0.70 -3.23
CA PHE A 98 7.71 -0.30 -2.40
C PHE A 98 8.37 -1.64 -2.67
N ALA A 99 9.15 -2.13 -1.72
CA ALA A 99 9.91 -3.35 -1.85
C ALA A 99 9.29 -4.45 -0.99
N CYS A 100 9.10 -5.63 -1.57
CA CYS A 100 8.59 -6.82 -0.89
C CYS A 100 9.60 -7.95 -0.96
N GLN A 101 9.69 -8.74 0.09
CA GLN A 101 10.55 -9.93 0.15
C GLN A 101 9.92 -11.02 1.02
N TRP A 102 9.92 -12.23 0.49
CA TRP A 102 9.66 -13.41 1.28
C TRP A 102 10.93 -13.81 2.07
N VAL A 103 10.81 -13.82 3.37
CA VAL A 103 11.84 -14.34 4.28
C VAL A 103 11.26 -15.60 4.93
N GLY A 104 11.64 -16.75 4.42
CA GLY A 104 10.95 -18.00 4.78
C GLY A 104 9.47 -17.94 4.44
N ASP A 105 8.61 -18.10 5.44
CA ASP A 105 7.16 -18.05 5.32
C ASP A 105 6.56 -16.64 5.52
N VAL A 106 7.39 -15.65 5.80
CA VAL A 106 6.95 -14.29 6.14
C VAL A 106 7.17 -13.35 4.95
N LEU A 107 6.10 -12.69 4.50
CA LEU A 107 6.19 -11.62 3.50
C LEU A 107 6.41 -10.29 4.20
N LYS A 108 7.59 -9.72 4.00
CA LYS A 108 7.98 -8.41 4.51
C LYS A 108 7.95 -7.38 3.39
N ALA A 109 7.60 -6.15 3.73
CA ALA A 109 7.66 -5.03 2.79
C ALA A 109 8.18 -3.77 3.46
N GLN A 110 8.77 -2.91 2.63
CA GLN A 110 9.24 -1.58 3.00
C GLN A 110 8.70 -0.55 2.00
N ASN A 111 8.09 0.52 2.50
CA ASN A 111 7.59 1.61 1.67
C ASN A 111 8.47 2.85 1.85
N HIS A 112 9.30 3.15 0.85
CA HIS A 112 10.21 4.30 0.92
C HIS A 112 9.51 5.63 0.63
N ALA A 113 8.28 5.62 0.07
CA ALA A 113 7.54 6.84 -0.22
C ALA A 113 7.05 7.55 1.06
N VAL A 114 6.69 6.78 2.09
CA VAL A 114 6.13 7.29 3.36
C VAL A 114 6.89 6.80 4.60
N GLY A 115 7.91 5.97 4.41
CA GLY A 115 8.59 5.26 5.49
C GLY A 115 7.74 4.13 6.08
N GLY A 116 8.38 3.09 6.57
CA GLY A 116 7.73 1.99 7.27
C GLY A 116 8.13 0.61 6.79
N ASP A 117 8.23 -0.29 7.76
CA ASP A 117 8.47 -1.70 7.57
C ASP A 117 7.20 -2.47 7.96
N TYR A 118 6.80 -3.41 7.11
CA TYR A 118 5.54 -4.12 7.28
C TYR A 118 5.74 -5.63 7.22
N VAL A 119 4.94 -6.38 7.99
CA VAL A 119 4.61 -7.76 7.68
C VAL A 119 3.28 -7.74 6.92
N LEU A 120 3.32 -8.02 5.62
CA LEU A 120 2.11 -8.07 4.77
C LEU A 120 1.33 -9.36 4.99
N GLY A 121 2.02 -10.46 5.29
CA GLY A 121 1.35 -11.72 5.48
C GLY A 121 2.31 -12.93 5.56
N TRP A 122 1.73 -14.11 5.41
CA TRP A 122 2.44 -15.39 5.57
C TRP A 122 2.03 -16.37 4.48
N SER A 123 2.89 -17.35 4.18
CA SER A 123 2.57 -18.44 3.23
C SER A 123 1.74 -19.58 3.87
N CYS A 124 1.73 -19.64 5.20
CA CYS A 124 0.99 -20.59 6.03
C CYS A 124 0.40 -19.88 7.25
N LEU A 125 -0.25 -20.59 8.16
CA LEU A 125 -0.76 -19.98 9.40
C LEU A 125 0.38 -19.33 10.19
N PRO A 126 0.16 -18.15 10.78
CA PRO A 126 1.22 -17.39 11.46
C PRO A 126 1.92 -18.18 12.58
N SER A 127 1.20 -19.07 13.30
CA SER A 127 1.78 -19.94 14.32
C SER A 127 2.80 -20.96 13.78
N GLN A 128 2.70 -21.28 12.48
CA GLN A 128 3.56 -22.25 11.78
C GLN A 128 4.63 -21.55 10.94
N ALA A 129 4.49 -20.24 10.72
CA ALA A 129 5.37 -19.47 9.87
C ALA A 129 6.76 -19.26 10.52
N SER A 130 7.82 -19.43 9.74
CA SER A 130 9.19 -19.22 10.17
C SER A 130 10.00 -18.51 9.11
N GLU A 131 10.84 -17.56 9.51
CA GLU A 131 11.79 -16.89 8.63
C GLU A 131 12.93 -17.83 8.18
N GLY A 132 13.16 -18.93 8.90
CA GLY A 132 14.17 -19.93 8.57
C GLY A 132 13.68 -21.04 7.65
N ASN A 133 12.40 -21.12 7.34
CA ASN A 133 11.87 -22.18 6.50
C ASN A 133 12.26 -21.95 5.03
N SER A 134 12.69 -23.05 4.39
CA SER A 134 12.84 -23.08 2.94
C SER A 134 11.47 -23.36 2.33
N THR A 135 10.89 -22.40 1.67
CA THR A 135 9.56 -22.55 1.11
C THR A 135 9.60 -23.27 -0.23
N LEU A 136 9.19 -24.50 -0.21
CA LEU A 136 8.82 -25.22 -1.40
C LEU A 136 7.37 -24.80 -1.78
N GLY A 137 7.25 -24.00 -2.82
CA GLY A 137 5.96 -23.75 -3.48
C GLY A 137 4.94 -22.93 -2.68
N ARG A 138 5.24 -21.67 -2.45
CA ARG A 138 4.23 -20.73 -1.99
C ARG A 138 3.08 -20.64 -3.01
N HIS A 139 1.89 -21.06 -2.61
CA HIS A 139 0.70 -21.05 -3.46
C HIS A 139 -0.24 -19.91 -3.11
N ARG A 140 -0.10 -19.33 -1.93
CA ARG A 140 -0.92 -18.24 -1.42
C ARG A 140 -0.18 -17.37 -0.42
N ALA A 141 -0.70 -16.16 -0.21
CA ALA A 141 -0.35 -15.31 0.94
C ALA A 141 -1.58 -15.17 1.84
N LEU A 142 -1.40 -15.30 3.15
CA LEU A 142 -2.41 -15.01 4.15
C LEU A 142 -2.31 -13.55 4.54
N MET A 143 -3.35 -12.78 4.25
CA MET A 143 -3.50 -11.37 4.60
C MET A 143 -4.30 -11.25 5.89
N TRP A 144 -3.88 -10.38 6.81
CA TRP A 144 -4.49 -10.21 8.13
C TRP A 144 -5.20 -8.86 8.30
N ARG A 145 -4.92 -7.92 7.42
CA ARG A 145 -5.48 -6.56 7.44
C ARG A 145 -5.69 -6.04 6.04
N ALA A 146 -6.52 -5.03 5.93
CA ALA A 146 -6.59 -4.13 4.79
C ALA A 146 -6.77 -2.70 5.26
N ASN A 147 -6.54 -1.75 4.36
CA ASN A 147 -6.80 -0.35 4.61
C ASN A 147 -7.30 0.32 3.32
N TYR A 148 -7.86 1.51 3.45
CA TYR A 148 -8.07 2.41 2.34
C TYR A 148 -7.59 3.82 2.69
N HIS A 149 -7.34 4.62 1.66
CA HIS A 149 -6.94 6.02 1.79
C HIS A 149 -8.07 6.90 1.29
N PRO A 150 -8.77 7.64 2.20
CA PRO A 150 -9.89 8.49 1.79
C PRO A 150 -9.43 9.77 1.08
N ASP A 151 -8.19 10.20 1.30
CA ASP A 151 -7.64 11.46 0.82
C ASP A 151 -6.79 11.34 -0.46
N GLY A 152 -6.54 10.16 -0.96
CA GLY A 152 -5.75 10.00 -2.17
C GLY A 152 -5.72 8.60 -2.75
N GLY A 153 -5.37 8.54 -4.03
CA GLY A 153 -5.10 7.29 -4.73
C GLY A 153 -3.66 6.81 -4.51
N GLN A 154 -3.41 5.56 -4.87
CA GLN A 154 -2.10 4.93 -4.75
C GLN A 154 -1.74 4.14 -6.01
N MET A 155 -0.49 4.26 -6.46
CA MET A 155 0.02 3.54 -7.61
C MET A 155 1.16 2.60 -7.21
N PHE A 156 1.13 1.41 -7.81
CA PHE A 156 2.22 0.43 -7.79
C PHE A 156 2.59 0.08 -9.22
N PHE A 157 3.82 0.34 -9.63
CA PHE A 157 4.33 -0.01 -10.95
C PHE A 157 5.56 -0.91 -10.81
N PRO A 158 5.53 -2.16 -11.31
CA PRO A 158 6.63 -3.09 -11.16
C PRO A 158 7.90 -2.56 -11.85
N LEU A 159 9.03 -2.67 -11.18
CA LEU A 159 10.34 -2.30 -11.73
C LEU A 159 10.96 -3.44 -12.53
N GLU A 160 10.61 -4.66 -12.19
CA GLU A 160 10.96 -5.89 -12.91
C GLU A 160 9.68 -6.58 -13.37
N PRO A 161 9.65 -7.17 -14.58
CA PRO A 161 8.48 -7.88 -15.08
C PRO A 161 8.33 -9.22 -14.34
N ALA A 162 7.57 -9.22 -13.27
CA ALA A 162 7.30 -10.41 -12.47
C ALA A 162 5.83 -10.41 -12.01
N PRO A 163 5.16 -11.57 -12.00
CA PRO A 163 3.77 -11.66 -11.60
C PRO A 163 3.55 -11.23 -10.15
N PHE A 164 2.43 -10.57 -9.90
CA PHE A 164 2.01 -10.16 -8.58
C PHE A 164 0.49 -10.21 -8.42
N VAL A 165 0.04 -10.23 -7.17
CA VAL A 165 -1.38 -10.25 -6.81
C VAL A 165 -1.67 -9.10 -5.84
N VAL A 166 -2.82 -8.47 -6.01
CA VAL A 166 -3.32 -7.44 -5.09
C VAL A 166 -4.74 -7.77 -4.68
N PRO A 167 -5.00 -8.08 -3.40
CA PRO A 167 -6.36 -8.21 -2.88
C PRO A 167 -7.03 -6.85 -2.76
N LEU A 168 -8.23 -6.72 -3.33
CA LEU A 168 -8.99 -5.48 -3.37
C LEU A 168 -10.46 -5.72 -3.00
N ALA A 169 -11.06 -4.72 -2.33
CA ALA A 169 -12.52 -4.60 -2.22
C ALA A 169 -12.97 -3.18 -2.58
N LEU A 170 -14.21 -3.06 -3.05
CA LEU A 170 -14.81 -1.78 -3.41
C LEU A 170 -14.97 -0.88 -2.19
N PRO A 171 -15.08 0.45 -2.39
CA PRO A 171 -15.31 1.40 -1.31
C PRO A 171 -16.55 1.08 -0.47
N GLY A 172 -16.44 1.28 0.83
CA GLY A 172 -17.52 1.11 1.80
C GLY A 172 -16.99 0.67 3.16
N ASP A 173 -17.50 1.25 4.25
CA ASP A 173 -17.04 0.93 5.60
C ASP A 173 -17.60 -0.41 6.14
N ASP A 174 -18.67 -0.91 5.53
CA ASP A 174 -19.29 -2.21 5.87
C ASP A 174 -18.63 -3.38 5.13
N VAL A 175 -17.36 -3.21 4.71
CA VAL A 175 -16.59 -4.25 4.03
C VAL A 175 -16.50 -5.51 4.87
N THR A 176 -16.65 -6.65 4.21
CA THR A 176 -16.49 -7.99 4.79
C THR A 176 -15.40 -8.77 4.06
N PRO A 177 -14.87 -9.85 4.66
CA PRO A 177 -13.92 -10.74 3.99
C PRO A 177 -14.37 -11.23 2.60
N GLN A 178 -15.67 -11.42 2.38
CA GLN A 178 -16.27 -11.91 1.14
C GLN A 178 -16.29 -10.88 0.01
N ASP A 179 -16.09 -9.61 0.31
CA ASP A 179 -16.04 -8.53 -0.69
C ASP A 179 -14.71 -8.46 -1.41
N PHE A 180 -13.67 -9.10 -0.83
CA PHE A 180 -12.34 -9.09 -1.39
C PHE A 180 -12.18 -10.06 -2.55
N LYS A 181 -11.39 -9.62 -3.56
CA LYS A 181 -10.96 -10.40 -4.72
C LYS A 181 -9.46 -10.22 -4.90
N ALA A 182 -8.77 -11.26 -5.30
CA ALA A 182 -7.34 -11.24 -5.60
C ALA A 182 -7.14 -10.96 -7.09
N PHE A 183 -6.58 -9.79 -7.42
CA PHE A 183 -6.30 -9.39 -8.81
C PHE A 183 -4.86 -9.76 -9.17
N TRP A 184 -4.71 -10.59 -10.19
CA TRP A 184 -3.42 -11.04 -10.71
C TRP A 184 -2.97 -10.18 -11.89
N PHE A 185 -1.69 -9.88 -11.93
CA PHE A 185 -1.00 -9.15 -12.99
C PHE A 185 0.25 -9.92 -13.41
N ASP A 186 0.57 -9.90 -14.69
CA ASP A 186 1.77 -10.52 -15.27
C ASP A 186 3.08 -9.77 -14.99
N GLY A 187 2.98 -8.56 -14.45
CA GLY A 187 4.12 -7.67 -14.18
C GLY A 187 4.54 -6.79 -15.34
N SER A 188 3.89 -6.85 -16.50
CA SER A 188 4.17 -5.97 -17.64
C SER A 188 3.62 -4.55 -17.45
N LYS A 189 2.64 -4.40 -16.55
CA LYS A 189 1.95 -3.14 -16.24
C LYS A 189 1.75 -2.98 -14.75
N GLY A 190 1.51 -1.75 -14.33
CA GLY A 190 1.20 -1.42 -12.94
C GLY A 190 -0.29 -1.28 -12.70
N LEU A 191 -0.60 -0.94 -11.44
CA LEU A 191 -1.93 -0.73 -10.91
C LEU A 191 -2.00 0.65 -10.26
N TYR A 192 -3.05 1.41 -10.56
CA TYR A 192 -3.47 2.58 -9.82
C TYR A 192 -4.79 2.26 -9.11
N LEU A 193 -4.87 2.56 -7.83
CA LEU A 193 -6.04 2.42 -6.98
C LEU A 193 -6.70 3.77 -6.77
N HIS A 194 -8.01 3.83 -6.94
CA HIS A 194 -8.79 5.02 -6.59
C HIS A 194 -8.82 5.23 -5.06
N PRO A 195 -9.05 6.47 -4.59
CA PRO A 195 -9.34 6.72 -3.18
C PRO A 195 -10.48 5.81 -2.68
N ASN A 196 -10.42 5.45 -1.41
CA ASN A 196 -11.39 4.59 -0.71
C ASN A 196 -11.43 3.10 -1.12
N VAL A 197 -10.65 2.65 -2.09
CA VAL A 197 -10.54 1.23 -2.43
C VAL A 197 -9.76 0.50 -1.34
N TRP A 198 -10.35 -0.56 -0.78
CA TRP A 198 -9.70 -1.41 0.21
C TRP A 198 -8.57 -2.21 -0.40
N HIS A 199 -7.41 -2.15 0.21
CA HIS A 199 -6.20 -2.87 -0.20
C HIS A 199 -5.22 -3.02 0.98
N ASP A 200 -4.16 -3.79 0.80
CA ASP A 200 -2.92 -3.71 1.58
C ASP A 200 -1.77 -3.49 0.59
N GLY A 201 -0.63 -4.12 0.77
CA GLY A 201 0.47 -4.06 -0.20
C GLY A 201 0.27 -4.98 -1.39
N VAL A 202 1.31 -5.05 -2.20
CA VAL A 202 1.42 -5.94 -3.36
C VAL A 202 2.06 -7.26 -2.92
N PHE A 203 1.50 -8.38 -3.33
CA PHE A 203 1.99 -9.72 -3.03
C PHE A 203 2.73 -10.30 -4.24
N PRO A 204 4.09 -10.31 -4.25
CA PRO A 204 4.85 -10.87 -5.36
C PRO A 204 4.66 -12.39 -5.41
N ALA A 205 4.44 -12.92 -6.61
CA ALA A 205 4.41 -14.37 -6.85
C ALA A 205 5.84 -14.97 -6.88
N THR A 206 6.86 -14.13 -6.93
CA THR A 206 8.29 -14.42 -6.85
C THR A 206 8.82 -14.17 -5.44
N ASP A 207 10.09 -14.49 -5.18
CA ASP A 207 10.68 -14.31 -3.85
C ASP A 207 10.82 -12.84 -3.43
N THR A 208 10.94 -11.95 -4.42
CA THR A 208 11.03 -10.50 -4.21
C THR A 208 10.18 -9.76 -5.24
N GLY A 209 9.76 -8.55 -4.90
CA GLY A 209 9.11 -7.62 -5.81
C GLY A 209 9.48 -6.19 -5.48
N ARG A 210 9.72 -5.36 -6.49
CA ARG A 210 9.98 -3.93 -6.32
C ARG A 210 9.06 -3.14 -7.23
N TYR A 211 8.42 -2.16 -6.65
CA TYR A 211 7.40 -1.36 -7.35
C TYR A 211 7.72 0.12 -7.16
N PHE A 212 7.70 0.88 -8.24
CA PHE A 212 7.65 2.33 -8.13
C PHE A 212 6.28 2.70 -7.56
N GLY A 213 6.28 3.25 -6.36
CA GLY A 213 5.08 3.71 -5.65
C GLY A 213 4.93 5.21 -5.75
N ARG A 214 3.69 5.69 -5.96
CA ARG A 214 3.32 7.10 -5.84
C ARG A 214 1.97 7.20 -5.17
N GLN A 215 1.86 8.08 -4.19
CA GLN A 215 0.64 8.23 -3.36
C GLN A 215 0.54 9.63 -2.77
N GLY A 216 -0.50 9.90 -2.01
CA GLY A 216 -0.58 11.12 -1.18
C GLY A 216 0.63 11.24 -0.25
N ARG A 217 1.11 12.46 0.00
CA ARG A 217 2.33 12.70 0.80
C ARG A 217 2.17 12.19 2.24
N VAL A 218 1.11 12.64 2.91
CA VAL A 218 0.65 12.06 4.17
C VAL A 218 -0.80 11.67 3.95
N HIS A 219 -1.00 10.42 3.63
CA HIS A 219 -2.32 9.91 3.31
C HIS A 219 -3.05 9.49 4.59
N ALA A 220 -4.31 9.85 4.69
CA ALA A 220 -5.20 9.30 5.68
C ALA A 220 -5.33 7.79 5.45
N ARG A 221 -5.48 7.05 6.52
CA ARG A 221 -5.66 5.60 6.46
C ARG A 221 -6.81 5.19 7.34
N VAL A 222 -7.69 4.34 6.82
CA VAL A 222 -8.74 3.64 7.57
C VAL A 222 -8.46 2.16 7.44
N SER A 223 -8.37 1.45 8.56
CA SER A 223 -7.93 0.05 8.61
C SER A 223 -9.03 -0.89 9.04
N ALA A 224 -8.94 -2.15 8.58
CA ALA A 224 -9.68 -3.30 9.08
C ALA A 224 -8.71 -4.42 9.44
N ASN A 225 -8.93 -5.11 10.55
CA ASN A 225 -8.13 -6.23 11.04
C ASN A 225 -8.99 -7.49 11.01
N PHE A 226 -8.73 -8.37 10.03
CA PHE A 226 -9.58 -9.56 9.79
C PHE A 226 -9.60 -10.54 10.95
N PRO A 227 -8.49 -10.89 11.61
CA PRO A 227 -8.51 -11.69 12.84
C PRO A 227 -9.42 -11.12 13.92
N ASN A 228 -9.31 -9.83 14.19
CA ASN A 228 -10.02 -9.20 15.30
C ASN A 228 -11.51 -8.95 14.98
N GLU A 229 -11.81 -8.53 13.76
CA GLU A 229 -13.17 -8.14 13.38
C GLU A 229 -14.02 -9.31 12.87
N PHE A 230 -13.37 -10.27 12.19
CA PHE A 230 -14.08 -11.34 11.46
C PHE A 230 -13.62 -12.76 11.85
N GLY A 231 -12.61 -12.91 12.69
CA GLY A 231 -12.10 -14.22 13.14
C GLY A 231 -11.52 -15.06 12.00
N CYS A 232 -10.90 -14.47 10.98
CA CYS A 232 -10.33 -15.20 9.85
C CYS A 232 -9.10 -14.46 9.26
N TYR A 233 -8.38 -15.17 8.38
CA TYR A 233 -7.42 -14.60 7.43
C TYR A 233 -7.98 -14.64 6.02
N LEU A 234 -7.50 -13.76 5.14
CA LEU A 234 -7.78 -13.86 3.71
C LEU A 234 -6.62 -14.55 3.01
N GLY A 235 -6.90 -15.59 2.22
CA GLY A 235 -5.94 -16.32 1.43
C GLY A 235 -5.91 -15.81 -0.01
N ALA A 236 -4.89 -15.04 -0.39
CA ALA A 236 -4.68 -14.59 -1.77
C ALA A 236 -3.87 -15.64 -2.55
N PRO A 237 -4.41 -16.25 -3.61
CA PRO A 237 -3.65 -17.17 -4.46
C PRO A 237 -2.44 -16.47 -5.11
N LEU A 238 -1.31 -17.17 -5.25
CA LEU A 238 -0.07 -16.64 -5.84
C LEU A 238 0.41 -17.50 -7.02
N PRO A 239 -0.31 -17.58 -8.13
CA PRO A 239 0.15 -18.30 -9.29
C PRO A 239 1.35 -17.57 -9.93
N ARG A 240 2.40 -18.32 -10.28
CA ARG A 240 3.59 -17.79 -10.96
C ARG A 240 3.35 -17.57 -12.45
N GLU A 241 2.38 -18.26 -13.00
CA GLU A 241 1.96 -18.17 -14.40
C GLU A 241 0.48 -17.81 -14.46
N SER A 242 0.04 -17.28 -15.60
CA SER A 242 -1.38 -16.98 -15.81
C SER A 242 -2.22 -18.24 -15.66
N ALA A 243 -3.28 -18.13 -14.89
CA ALA A 243 -4.32 -19.16 -14.74
C ALA A 243 -5.54 -18.88 -15.64
N PHE A 244 -5.43 -17.90 -16.57
CA PHE A 244 -6.50 -17.40 -17.43
C PHE A 244 -6.20 -17.63 -18.91
#